data_5f4af9e0cd9c59424357ba5f5027c92e
#
_entry.id   5f4af9e0cd9c59424357ba5f5027c92e
#
_cell.length_a   1.000
_cell.length_b   1.000
_cell.length_c   1.000
_cell.angle_alpha   90.00
_cell.angle_beta   90.00
_cell.angle_gamma   90.00
#
_symmetry.space_group_name_H-M   'P 1'
#
loop_
_entity.id
_entity.type
_entity.pdbx_description
1 polymer ?
#
loop_
_entity_poly.entity_id
_entity_poly.type
_entity_poly.pdbx_seq_one_letter_code
_entity_poly.pdbx_strand_id
1 'polypeptide(L)'
;MATWDVKGKIALVTGAGSGINYELSKRLLESGCSVVMADLRLRPEAEETLKKYQHPQAEAGAASAIFQQTDLCDWSQINVLWETAIKTFGRVNLLVNGAGLYEPPSSDFWNPPGISPLAQDPADAQVGMYKTYAVNTIAPIRLAQIAVEYWLRPENRNNKGNILWVASMAGYIHGLLTPFYYSSKAAVVSMCRSLGSLNKIAGIRNAAVCPGVVDTPIFHPAYSRERVQSDDLMLTVDEMIDVAMNAIQGSQYGDGNIIEVFCGGTKEAHQVCVRDVPMEALYNMEGLVGLAAGTHIISQQEEFQKQLKEKGMGFN
;
A
#
# COMPACT_ATOMS: atom_id res chain seq x y z
N MET A 1 10.79 8.20 -21.59
CA MET A 1 11.55 7.64 -20.43
C MET A 1 11.21 6.16 -20.31
N ALA A 2 12.14 5.33 -19.82
CA ALA A 2 11.87 3.89 -19.67
C ALA A 2 10.78 3.68 -18.64
N THR A 3 9.76 2.90 -18.97
CA THR A 3 8.72 2.44 -18.03
C THR A 3 9.30 1.38 -17.10
N TRP A 4 8.79 1.28 -15.88
CA TRP A 4 9.14 0.20 -14.96
C TRP A 4 8.33 -1.05 -15.34
N ASP A 5 8.89 -1.93 -16.16
CA ASP A 5 8.21 -3.13 -16.66
C ASP A 5 8.04 -4.16 -15.53
N VAL A 6 6.86 -4.72 -15.40
CA VAL A 6 6.55 -5.77 -14.40
C VAL A 6 6.93 -7.17 -14.86
N LYS A 7 7.14 -7.38 -16.16
CA LYS A 7 7.45 -8.70 -16.72
C LYS A 7 8.74 -9.28 -16.12
N GLY A 8 8.66 -10.53 -15.68
CA GLY A 8 9.77 -11.24 -15.03
C GLY A 8 10.13 -10.73 -13.64
N LYS A 9 9.35 -9.82 -13.06
CA LYS A 9 9.51 -9.35 -11.67
C LYS A 9 8.71 -10.20 -10.68
N ILE A 10 8.99 -9.99 -9.40
CA ILE A 10 8.32 -10.67 -8.29
C ILE A 10 7.62 -9.61 -7.45
N ALA A 11 6.32 -9.75 -7.29
CA ALA A 11 5.50 -8.89 -6.45
C ALA A 11 5.10 -9.62 -5.16
N LEU A 12 5.11 -8.90 -4.04
CA LEU A 12 4.46 -9.29 -2.79
C LEU A 12 3.26 -8.39 -2.61
N VAL A 13 2.05 -8.98 -2.56
CA VAL A 13 0.79 -8.24 -2.49
C VAL A 13 0.05 -8.63 -1.22
N THR A 14 -0.20 -7.66 -0.34
CA THR A 14 -1.01 -7.87 0.87
C THR A 14 -2.48 -7.55 0.61
N GLY A 15 -3.39 -8.27 1.27
CA GLY A 15 -4.83 -8.18 1.00
C GLY A 15 -5.22 -8.85 -0.33
N ALA A 16 -4.38 -9.75 -0.83
CA ALA A 16 -4.53 -10.36 -2.14
C ALA A 16 -5.67 -11.41 -2.25
N GLY A 17 -6.35 -11.68 -1.15
CA GLY A 17 -7.46 -12.64 -1.12
C GLY A 17 -8.76 -12.13 -1.74
N SER A 18 -8.92 -10.82 -1.97
CA SER A 18 -10.17 -10.26 -2.52
C SER A 18 -10.00 -8.83 -3.06
N GLY A 19 -11.02 -8.34 -3.77
CA GLY A 19 -11.18 -6.94 -4.18
C GLY A 19 -10.02 -6.41 -5.04
N ILE A 20 -9.63 -5.16 -4.82
CA ILE A 20 -8.60 -4.46 -5.60
C ILE A 20 -7.29 -5.26 -5.67
N ASN A 21 -6.83 -5.77 -4.53
CA ASN A 21 -5.51 -6.40 -4.46
C ASN A 21 -5.49 -7.81 -5.08
N TYR A 22 -6.62 -8.51 -5.05
CA TYR A 22 -6.77 -9.75 -5.80
C TYR A 22 -6.72 -9.48 -7.32
N GLU A 23 -7.52 -8.54 -7.83
CA GLU A 23 -7.53 -8.23 -9.26
C GLU A 23 -6.18 -7.65 -9.72
N LEU A 24 -5.51 -6.84 -8.88
CA LEU A 24 -4.15 -6.40 -9.16
C LEU A 24 -3.17 -7.58 -9.24
N SER A 25 -3.27 -8.55 -8.33
CA SER A 25 -2.45 -9.77 -8.36
C SER A 25 -2.66 -10.55 -9.65
N LYS A 26 -3.90 -10.72 -10.09
CA LYS A 26 -4.27 -11.37 -11.35
C LYS A 26 -3.71 -10.61 -12.56
N ARG A 27 -3.88 -9.28 -12.61
CA ARG A 27 -3.35 -8.43 -13.70
C ARG A 27 -1.82 -8.48 -13.76
N LEU A 28 -1.14 -8.51 -12.62
CA LEU A 28 0.32 -8.68 -12.55
C LEU A 28 0.75 -10.04 -13.11
N LEU A 29 0.07 -11.14 -12.76
CA LEU A 29 0.33 -12.48 -13.29
C LEU A 29 0.12 -12.53 -14.81
N GLU A 30 -0.96 -11.96 -15.32
CA GLU A 30 -1.25 -11.86 -16.75
C GLU A 30 -0.20 -11.02 -17.51
N SER A 31 0.43 -10.06 -16.82
CA SER A 31 1.53 -9.24 -17.33
C SER A 31 2.91 -9.89 -17.18
N GLY A 32 2.99 -11.14 -16.74
CA GLY A 32 4.23 -11.89 -16.60
C GLY A 32 5.02 -11.61 -15.31
N CYS A 33 4.39 -11.05 -14.30
CA CYS A 33 4.95 -10.85 -12.96
C CYS A 33 4.53 -12.00 -12.04
N SER A 34 5.45 -12.67 -11.36
CA SER A 34 5.10 -13.66 -10.34
C SER A 34 4.65 -12.96 -9.05
N VAL A 35 3.72 -13.59 -8.31
CA VAL A 35 3.06 -12.95 -7.17
C VAL A 35 3.09 -13.82 -5.91
N VAL A 36 3.53 -13.26 -4.81
CA VAL A 36 3.25 -13.77 -3.46
C VAL A 36 1.97 -13.11 -2.96
N MET A 37 0.89 -13.88 -2.90
CA MET A 37 -0.41 -13.44 -2.43
C MET A 37 -0.46 -13.61 -0.90
N ALA A 38 -0.57 -12.52 -0.14
CA ALA A 38 -0.66 -12.53 1.31
C ALA A 38 -2.03 -12.05 1.78
N ASP A 39 -2.71 -12.86 2.58
CA ASP A 39 -4.01 -12.54 3.17
C ASP A 39 -4.30 -13.50 4.34
N LEU A 40 -5.34 -13.23 5.12
CA LEU A 40 -5.88 -14.18 6.10
C LEU A 40 -6.48 -15.42 5.44
N ARG A 41 -7.09 -15.23 4.27
CA ARG A 41 -7.72 -16.29 3.45
C ARG A 41 -7.91 -15.83 2.01
N LEU A 42 -7.98 -16.76 1.10
CA LEU A 42 -8.41 -16.51 -0.28
C LEU A 42 -9.91 -16.66 -0.43
N ARG A 43 -10.52 -15.89 -1.32
CA ARG A 43 -11.86 -16.15 -1.86
C ARG A 43 -11.76 -17.14 -3.02
N PRO A 44 -12.90 -17.79 -3.41
CA PRO A 44 -12.89 -18.80 -4.47
C PRO A 44 -12.24 -18.36 -5.79
N GLU A 45 -12.49 -17.12 -6.21
CA GLU A 45 -11.89 -16.53 -7.42
C GLU A 45 -10.36 -16.39 -7.33
N ALA A 46 -9.86 -16.08 -6.14
CA ALA A 46 -8.41 -16.00 -5.90
C ALA A 46 -7.76 -17.38 -5.82
N GLU A 47 -8.47 -18.37 -5.27
CA GLU A 47 -8.03 -19.79 -5.28
C GLU A 47 -7.93 -20.35 -6.70
N GLU A 48 -8.89 -20.04 -7.58
CA GLU A 48 -8.86 -20.44 -9.00
C GLU A 48 -7.67 -19.83 -9.72
N THR A 49 -7.40 -18.53 -9.48
CA THR A 49 -6.23 -17.85 -10.03
C THR A 49 -4.94 -18.49 -9.53
N LEU A 50 -4.84 -18.80 -8.23
CA LEU A 50 -3.68 -19.48 -7.65
C LEU A 50 -3.44 -20.85 -8.30
N LYS A 51 -4.50 -21.64 -8.55
CA LYS A 51 -4.40 -22.94 -9.25
C LYS A 51 -3.91 -22.77 -10.69
N LYS A 52 -4.39 -21.76 -11.41
CA LYS A 52 -3.98 -21.45 -12.79
C LYS A 52 -2.49 -21.08 -12.88
N TYR A 53 -1.97 -20.32 -11.90
CA TYR A 53 -0.60 -19.83 -11.87
C TYR A 53 0.27 -20.54 -10.82
N GLN A 54 -0.02 -21.78 -10.51
CA GLN A 54 0.67 -22.56 -9.47
C GLN A 54 2.20 -22.55 -9.65
N HIS A 55 2.92 -22.36 -8.53
CA HIS A 55 4.38 -22.44 -8.51
C HIS A 55 4.87 -23.87 -8.14
N PRO A 56 5.92 -24.42 -8.79
CA PRO A 56 6.57 -23.89 -9.99
C PRO A 56 5.72 -24.07 -11.25
N GLN A 57 5.87 -23.16 -12.22
CA GLN A 57 5.26 -23.31 -13.53
C GLN A 57 5.96 -24.39 -14.36
N ALA A 58 5.20 -25.06 -15.24
CA ALA A 58 5.75 -26.04 -16.17
C ALA A 58 6.72 -25.42 -17.19
N GLU A 59 6.45 -24.18 -17.61
CA GLU A 59 7.29 -23.42 -18.54
C GLU A 59 8.26 -22.54 -17.78
N ALA A 60 9.54 -22.67 -18.07
CA ALA A 60 10.58 -21.86 -17.46
C ALA A 60 10.39 -20.36 -17.78
N GLY A 61 10.38 -19.53 -16.74
CA GLY A 61 10.21 -18.08 -16.87
C GLY A 61 8.75 -17.60 -16.97
N ALA A 62 7.76 -18.49 -16.98
CA ALA A 62 6.37 -18.11 -16.85
C ALA A 62 6.06 -17.54 -15.45
N ALA A 63 5.10 -16.62 -15.40
CA ALA A 63 4.65 -16.07 -14.12
C ALA A 63 3.96 -17.14 -13.28
N SER A 64 4.20 -17.11 -11.97
CA SER A 64 3.59 -18.04 -11.02
C SER A 64 3.19 -17.34 -9.73
N ALA A 65 2.29 -17.99 -8.96
CA ALA A 65 1.83 -17.47 -7.70
C ALA A 65 1.98 -18.48 -6.57
N ILE A 66 2.22 -17.98 -5.38
CA ILE A 66 2.05 -18.70 -4.12
C ILE A 66 1.12 -17.92 -3.20
N PHE A 67 0.45 -18.62 -2.31
CA PHE A 67 -0.31 -18.03 -1.21
C PHE A 67 0.44 -18.25 0.10
N GLN A 68 0.61 -17.17 0.86
CA GLN A 68 1.10 -17.22 2.23
C GLN A 68 0.04 -16.64 3.15
N GLN A 69 -0.62 -17.49 3.94
CA GLN A 69 -1.54 -17.01 4.96
C GLN A 69 -0.78 -16.14 5.97
N THR A 70 -1.28 -14.93 6.19
CA THR A 70 -0.58 -13.93 7.01
C THR A 70 -1.58 -13.04 7.75
N ASP A 71 -1.51 -13.03 9.07
CA ASP A 71 -2.09 -11.96 9.88
C ASP A 71 -1.09 -10.81 9.99
N LEU A 72 -1.42 -9.68 9.40
CA LEU A 72 -0.56 -8.50 9.39
C LEU A 72 -0.43 -7.82 10.76
N CYS A 73 -1.29 -8.16 11.74
CA CYS A 73 -1.12 -7.72 13.12
C CYS A 73 0.03 -8.45 13.83
N ASP A 74 0.50 -9.58 13.28
CA ASP A 74 1.58 -10.39 13.83
C ASP A 74 2.87 -10.21 13.02
N TRP A 75 3.84 -9.53 13.61
CA TRP A 75 5.12 -9.27 12.95
C TRP A 75 5.95 -10.54 12.70
N SER A 76 5.74 -11.62 13.45
CA SER A 76 6.40 -12.89 13.17
C SER A 76 5.90 -13.48 11.85
N GLN A 77 4.59 -13.37 11.58
CA GLN A 77 4.01 -13.78 10.30
C GLN A 77 4.43 -12.87 9.13
N ILE A 78 4.60 -11.56 9.38
CA ILE A 78 5.18 -10.63 8.38
C ILE A 78 6.62 -11.06 8.01
N ASN A 79 7.43 -11.44 8.98
CA ASN A 79 8.79 -11.93 8.72
C ASN A 79 8.77 -13.25 7.91
N VAL A 80 7.92 -14.22 8.31
CA VAL A 80 7.73 -15.47 7.56
C VAL A 80 7.25 -15.22 6.13
N LEU A 81 6.33 -14.26 5.92
CA LEU A 81 5.87 -13.86 4.60
C LEU A 81 7.03 -13.41 3.72
N TRP A 82 7.89 -12.51 4.23
CA TRP A 82 9.04 -12.00 3.49
C TRP A 82 10.06 -13.11 3.20
N GLU A 83 10.40 -13.93 4.19
CA GLU A 83 11.30 -15.07 4.03
C GLU A 83 10.79 -16.08 3.01
N THR A 84 9.48 -16.38 3.03
CA THR A 84 8.83 -17.26 2.05
C THR A 84 8.97 -16.69 0.64
N ALA A 85 8.74 -15.39 0.45
CA ALA A 85 8.91 -14.72 -0.84
C ALA A 85 10.35 -14.85 -1.37
N ILE A 86 11.34 -14.56 -0.52
CA ILE A 86 12.76 -14.66 -0.90
C ILE A 86 13.18 -16.12 -1.14
N LYS A 87 12.75 -17.06 -0.29
CA LYS A 87 13.07 -18.49 -0.46
C LYS A 87 12.50 -19.06 -1.75
N THR A 88 11.28 -18.66 -2.12
CA THR A 88 10.58 -19.20 -3.31
C THR A 88 11.07 -18.59 -4.60
N PHE A 89 11.25 -17.27 -4.64
CA PHE A 89 11.52 -16.54 -5.88
C PHE A 89 12.92 -15.92 -5.95
N GLY A 90 13.70 -15.98 -4.87
CA GLY A 90 15.05 -15.42 -4.79
C GLY A 90 15.10 -13.90 -4.64
N ARG A 91 14.00 -13.19 -4.88
CA ARG A 91 13.94 -11.73 -4.81
C ARG A 91 12.50 -11.23 -4.67
N VAL A 92 12.36 -9.99 -4.23
CA VAL A 92 11.12 -9.19 -4.33
C VAL A 92 11.47 -7.88 -5.02
N ASN A 93 10.70 -7.49 -6.04
CA ASN A 93 10.88 -6.25 -6.80
C ASN A 93 9.77 -5.24 -6.54
N LEU A 94 8.55 -5.71 -6.28
CA LEU A 94 7.36 -4.90 -6.03
C LEU A 94 6.75 -5.29 -4.68
N LEU A 95 6.54 -4.30 -3.82
CA LEU A 95 5.71 -4.44 -2.63
C LEU A 95 4.41 -3.67 -2.85
N VAL A 96 3.26 -4.37 -2.75
CA VAL A 96 1.94 -3.75 -2.74
C VAL A 96 1.39 -3.81 -1.32
N ASN A 97 1.40 -2.68 -0.65
CA ASN A 97 0.77 -2.48 0.66
C ASN A 97 -0.72 -2.21 0.46
N GLY A 98 -1.50 -3.29 0.30
CA GLY A 98 -2.89 -3.20 -0.11
C GLY A 98 -3.92 -3.62 0.92
N ALA A 99 -3.56 -4.44 1.90
CA ALA A 99 -4.49 -4.85 2.96
C ALA A 99 -5.06 -3.66 3.71
N GLY A 100 -6.33 -3.72 4.05
CA GLY A 100 -6.99 -2.65 4.78
C GLY A 100 -8.33 -3.04 5.38
N LEU A 101 -8.72 -2.34 6.44
CA LEU A 101 -10.00 -2.42 7.11
C LEU A 101 -10.71 -1.07 7.06
N TYR A 102 -12.04 -1.11 6.94
CA TYR A 102 -12.90 0.08 7.01
C TYR A 102 -13.49 0.23 8.43
N GLU A 103 -12.64 0.53 9.40
CA GLU A 103 -12.96 0.81 10.81
C GLU A 103 -14.10 -0.07 11.37
N PRO A 104 -13.86 -1.36 11.65
CA PRO A 104 -14.89 -2.25 12.19
C PRO A 104 -15.26 -1.87 13.63
N PRO A 105 -16.50 -2.15 14.12
CA PRO A 105 -16.94 -1.78 15.45
C PRO A 105 -16.03 -2.24 16.59
N SER A 106 -15.25 -3.29 16.37
CA SER A 106 -14.27 -3.81 17.33
C SER A 106 -12.99 -2.96 17.44
N SER A 107 -12.76 -2.07 16.47
CA SER A 107 -11.62 -1.14 16.43
C SER A 107 -12.06 0.17 15.79
N ASP A 108 -12.94 0.87 16.49
CA ASP A 108 -13.67 2.07 16.09
C ASP A 108 -13.50 3.14 17.17
N PHE A 109 -13.34 4.39 16.77
CA PHE A 109 -13.17 5.51 17.70
C PHE A 109 -14.36 5.66 18.67
N TRP A 110 -15.57 5.36 18.19
CA TRP A 110 -16.82 5.51 18.95
C TRP A 110 -17.14 4.32 19.84
N ASN A 111 -16.30 3.27 19.78
CA ASN A 111 -16.37 2.08 20.63
C ASN A 111 -15.11 1.96 21.50
N PRO A 112 -14.89 2.87 22.48
CA PRO A 112 -13.64 2.87 23.23
C PRO A 112 -13.56 1.70 24.21
N PRO A 113 -12.35 1.15 24.44
CA PRO A 113 -12.09 0.10 25.42
C PRO A 113 -12.59 0.47 26.83
N GLY A 114 -13.19 -0.49 27.52
CA GLY A 114 -13.73 -0.30 28.87
C GLY A 114 -15.09 0.41 28.94
N ILE A 115 -15.58 0.98 27.82
CA ILE A 115 -16.89 1.62 27.70
C ILE A 115 -17.80 0.81 26.78
N SER A 116 -17.33 0.49 25.59
CA SER A 116 -18.08 -0.32 24.63
C SER A 116 -17.74 -1.80 24.74
N PRO A 117 -18.76 -2.69 24.80
CA PRO A 117 -18.53 -4.13 24.77
C PRO A 117 -18.06 -4.64 23.39
N LEU A 118 -18.08 -3.79 22.36
CA LEU A 118 -17.63 -4.12 21.02
C LEU A 118 -16.13 -3.93 20.86
N ALA A 119 -15.48 -3.13 21.73
CA ALA A 119 -14.03 -2.88 21.66
C ALA A 119 -13.24 -4.20 21.80
N GLN A 120 -12.30 -4.42 20.89
CA GLN A 120 -11.43 -5.59 20.93
C GLN A 120 -10.29 -5.42 21.95
N ASP A 121 -9.71 -4.23 22.03
CA ASP A 121 -8.64 -3.96 22.99
C ASP A 121 -9.21 -3.85 24.41
N PRO A 122 -8.60 -4.50 25.43
CA PRO A 122 -9.00 -4.32 26.81
C PRO A 122 -8.58 -2.93 27.33
N ALA A 123 -9.36 -2.38 28.27
CA ALA A 123 -9.09 -1.05 28.83
C ALA A 123 -7.77 -0.94 29.59
N ASP A 124 -7.30 -2.06 30.14
CA ASP A 124 -6.07 -2.21 30.91
C ASP A 124 -4.91 -2.79 30.09
N ALA A 125 -5.02 -2.81 28.76
CA ALA A 125 -3.94 -3.25 27.90
C ALA A 125 -2.67 -2.43 28.15
N GLN A 126 -1.55 -3.10 28.38
CA GLN A 126 -0.24 -2.42 28.50
C GLN A 126 0.18 -1.71 27.23
N VAL A 127 -0.23 -2.27 26.07
CA VAL A 127 -0.05 -1.68 24.75
C VAL A 127 -1.37 -1.84 24.00
N GLY A 128 -2.06 -0.74 23.75
CA GLY A 128 -3.24 -0.72 22.88
C GLY A 128 -2.84 -0.88 21.42
N MET A 129 -3.60 -1.67 20.67
CA MET A 129 -3.24 -1.99 19.29
C MET A 129 -4.10 -1.24 18.27
N TYR A 130 -5.39 -1.09 18.53
CA TYR A 130 -6.39 -0.64 17.55
C TYR A 130 -6.18 -1.32 16.19
N LYS A 131 -6.84 -2.44 15.97
CA LYS A 131 -6.67 -3.29 14.78
C LYS A 131 -6.74 -2.51 13.46
N THR A 132 -7.55 -1.45 13.40
CA THR A 132 -7.61 -0.56 12.23
C THR A 132 -6.25 0.06 11.91
N TYR A 133 -5.53 0.55 12.93
CA TYR A 133 -4.17 1.06 12.74
C TYR A 133 -3.14 -0.05 12.51
N ALA A 134 -3.26 -1.16 13.24
CA ALA A 134 -2.35 -2.28 13.07
C ALA A 134 -2.30 -2.76 11.62
N VAL A 135 -3.47 -2.92 10.98
CA VAL A 135 -3.58 -3.37 9.58
C VAL A 135 -3.31 -2.25 8.59
N ASN A 136 -3.94 -1.07 8.76
CA ASN A 136 -3.88 -0.02 7.74
C ASN A 136 -2.58 0.77 7.75
N THR A 137 -1.87 0.81 8.87
CA THR A 137 -0.72 1.72 9.07
C THR A 137 0.55 0.98 9.51
N ILE A 138 0.48 0.25 10.63
CA ILE A 138 1.69 -0.33 11.25
C ILE A 138 2.29 -1.43 10.37
N ALA A 139 1.45 -2.36 9.90
CA ALA A 139 1.91 -3.46 9.04
C ALA A 139 2.52 -2.99 7.72
N PRO A 140 1.88 -2.09 6.92
CA PRO A 140 2.48 -1.59 5.70
C PRO A 140 3.78 -0.80 5.94
N ILE A 141 3.91 -0.07 7.06
CA ILE A 141 5.19 0.58 7.44
C ILE A 141 6.24 -0.49 7.72
N ARG A 142 5.91 -1.54 8.49
CA ARG A 142 6.84 -2.63 8.80
C ARG A 142 7.32 -3.35 7.52
N LEU A 143 6.42 -3.67 6.62
CA LEU A 143 6.77 -4.29 5.33
C LEU A 143 7.64 -3.37 4.46
N ALA A 144 7.34 -2.08 4.43
CA ALA A 144 8.16 -1.11 3.71
C ALA A 144 9.58 -1.02 4.29
N GLN A 145 9.75 -1.05 5.62
CA GLN A 145 11.07 -1.09 6.25
C GLN A 145 11.86 -2.33 5.81
N ILE A 146 11.24 -3.52 5.83
CA ILE A 146 11.88 -4.77 5.41
C ILE A 146 12.29 -4.69 3.93
N ALA A 147 11.40 -4.20 3.08
CA ALA A 147 11.64 -4.10 1.63
C ALA A 147 12.76 -3.10 1.31
N VAL A 148 12.71 -1.91 1.91
CA VAL A 148 13.73 -0.86 1.69
C VAL A 148 15.09 -1.33 2.20
N GLU A 149 15.15 -1.93 3.38
CA GLU A 149 16.38 -2.51 3.92
C GLU A 149 16.96 -3.56 2.95
N TYR A 150 16.11 -4.48 2.45
CA TYR A 150 16.53 -5.49 1.49
C TYR A 150 17.08 -4.88 0.19
N TRP A 151 16.41 -3.87 -0.37
CA TRP A 151 16.85 -3.24 -1.63
C TRP A 151 18.09 -2.35 -1.46
N LEU A 152 18.36 -1.84 -0.27
CA LEU A 152 19.56 -1.04 0.02
C LEU A 152 20.81 -1.88 0.25
N ARG A 153 20.69 -3.19 0.47
CA ARG A 153 21.86 -4.08 0.61
C ARG A 153 22.70 -4.06 -0.66
N PRO A 154 24.03 -4.06 -0.55
CA PRO A 154 24.95 -4.00 -1.71
C PRO A 154 24.64 -5.05 -2.78
N GLU A 155 24.36 -6.29 -2.37
CA GLU A 155 24.05 -7.43 -3.24
C GLU A 155 22.71 -7.27 -3.98
N ASN A 156 21.79 -6.44 -3.49
CA ASN A 156 20.46 -6.23 -4.04
C ASN A 156 20.30 -4.92 -4.79
N ARG A 157 21.31 -4.06 -4.86
CA ARG A 157 21.23 -2.71 -5.48
C ARG A 157 20.79 -2.72 -6.95
N ASN A 158 20.96 -3.84 -7.64
CA ASN A 158 20.47 -4.02 -9.01
C ASN A 158 18.99 -4.41 -9.07
N ASN A 159 18.40 -4.83 -7.96
CA ASN A 159 16.98 -5.12 -7.80
C ASN A 159 16.22 -3.83 -7.49
N LYS A 160 16.03 -2.99 -8.51
CA LYS A 160 15.27 -1.74 -8.35
C LYS A 160 13.90 -2.01 -7.74
N GLY A 161 13.70 -1.55 -6.50
CA GLY A 161 12.48 -1.75 -5.76
C GLY A 161 11.36 -0.80 -6.20
N ASN A 162 10.12 -1.21 -5.95
CA ASN A 162 8.95 -0.37 -6.13
C ASN A 162 7.93 -0.64 -5.01
N ILE A 163 7.36 0.40 -4.43
CA ILE A 163 6.31 0.31 -3.42
C ILE A 163 5.06 0.97 -3.96
N LEU A 164 3.99 0.21 -4.04
CA LEU A 164 2.64 0.75 -4.24
C LEU A 164 1.88 0.71 -2.91
N TRP A 165 1.34 1.84 -2.50
CA TRP A 165 0.46 1.94 -1.34
C TRP A 165 -0.98 2.07 -1.83
N VAL A 166 -1.87 1.21 -1.37
CA VAL A 166 -3.30 1.36 -1.57
C VAL A 166 -3.85 2.18 -0.40
N ALA A 167 -3.78 3.50 -0.56
CA ALA A 167 -4.29 4.46 0.40
C ALA A 167 -5.82 4.68 0.22
N SER A 168 -6.26 5.91 0.17
CA SER A 168 -7.65 6.33 -0.09
C SER A 168 -7.67 7.86 -0.19
N MET A 169 -8.68 8.45 -0.80
CA MET A 169 -9.03 9.87 -0.64
C MET A 169 -9.23 10.24 0.84
N ALA A 170 -9.64 9.27 1.68
CA ALA A 170 -9.68 9.42 3.15
C ALA A 170 -8.35 9.84 3.77
N GLY A 171 -7.23 9.72 3.05
CA GLY A 171 -5.92 10.16 3.52
C GLY A 171 -5.74 11.67 3.58
N TYR A 172 -6.63 12.47 2.99
CA TYR A 172 -6.56 13.94 2.99
C TYR A 172 -7.93 14.63 3.07
N ILE A 173 -9.02 13.87 3.09
CA ILE A 173 -10.34 14.36 3.49
C ILE A 173 -10.64 13.90 4.91
N HIS A 174 -11.68 14.45 5.52
CA HIS A 174 -12.02 14.20 6.92
C HIS A 174 -13.48 13.83 7.08
N GLY A 175 -13.79 12.96 8.05
CA GLY A 175 -15.15 12.57 8.37
C GLY A 175 -15.27 12.08 9.80
N LEU A 176 -16.38 12.46 10.46
CA LEU A 176 -16.63 12.12 11.86
C LEU A 176 -17.02 10.64 12.05
N LEU A 177 -17.53 10.00 11.01
CA LEU A 177 -18.11 8.66 11.10
C LEU A 177 -17.06 7.55 11.32
N THR A 178 -15.85 7.71 10.78
CA THR A 178 -14.78 6.69 10.83
C THR A 178 -13.41 7.35 11.03
N PRO A 179 -13.17 7.99 12.22
CA PRO A 179 -11.95 8.78 12.45
C PRO A 179 -10.65 7.97 12.36
N PHE A 180 -10.66 6.70 12.79
CA PHE A 180 -9.49 5.82 12.71
C PHE A 180 -9.17 5.44 11.26
N TYR A 181 -10.19 5.23 10.41
CA TYR A 181 -9.96 4.96 9.00
C TYR A 181 -9.28 6.15 8.33
N TYR A 182 -9.84 7.36 8.46
CA TYR A 182 -9.28 8.58 7.87
C TYR A 182 -7.84 8.82 8.32
N SER A 183 -7.60 8.80 9.62
CA SER A 183 -6.27 9.05 10.17
C SER A 183 -5.26 7.95 9.82
N SER A 184 -5.69 6.67 9.75
CA SER A 184 -4.82 5.59 9.30
C SER A 184 -4.39 5.75 7.83
N LYS A 185 -5.30 6.19 6.96
CA LYS A 185 -4.99 6.45 5.55
C LYS A 185 -4.17 7.74 5.36
N ALA A 186 -4.38 8.76 6.21
CA ALA A 186 -3.53 9.95 6.25
C ALA A 186 -2.07 9.62 6.60
N ALA A 187 -1.86 8.70 7.56
CA ALA A 187 -0.52 8.22 7.90
C ALA A 187 0.17 7.53 6.71
N VAL A 188 -0.56 6.73 5.92
CA VAL A 188 -0.02 6.07 4.72
C VAL A 188 0.34 7.09 3.63
N VAL A 189 -0.52 8.08 3.39
CA VAL A 189 -0.24 9.17 2.43
C VAL A 189 1.02 9.94 2.85
N SER A 190 1.13 10.30 4.13
CA SER A 190 2.32 10.99 4.67
C SER A 190 3.58 10.13 4.53
N MET A 191 3.50 8.83 4.83
CA MET A 191 4.62 7.90 4.68
C MET A 191 5.08 7.77 3.22
N CYS A 192 4.16 7.65 2.28
CA CYS A 192 4.47 7.62 0.85
C CYS A 192 5.24 8.89 0.44
N ARG A 193 4.77 10.08 0.83
CA ARG A 193 5.45 11.35 0.55
C ARG A 193 6.85 11.41 1.16
N SER A 194 6.98 11.02 2.43
CA SER A 194 8.25 11.05 3.15
C SER A 194 9.32 10.16 2.52
N LEU A 195 8.91 9.07 1.88
CA LEU A 195 9.81 8.14 1.18
C LEU A 195 10.07 8.51 -0.29
N GLY A 196 9.50 9.60 -0.81
CA GLY A 196 9.60 9.98 -2.22
C GLY A 196 11.03 10.12 -2.74
N SER A 197 11.94 10.65 -1.93
CA SER A 197 13.34 10.82 -2.30
C SER A 197 14.11 9.51 -2.54
N LEU A 198 13.57 8.35 -2.13
CA LEU A 198 14.24 7.05 -2.30
C LEU A 198 14.49 6.70 -3.77
N ASN A 199 13.65 7.16 -4.68
CA ASN A 199 13.87 6.93 -6.10
C ASN A 199 15.14 7.63 -6.59
N LYS A 200 15.32 8.90 -6.24
CA LYS A 200 16.51 9.68 -6.57
C LYS A 200 17.78 9.12 -5.89
N ILE A 201 17.67 8.68 -4.64
CA ILE A 201 18.80 8.22 -3.81
C ILE A 201 19.26 6.82 -4.23
N ALA A 202 18.33 5.89 -4.40
CA ALA A 202 18.60 4.47 -4.50
C ALA A 202 17.86 3.76 -5.66
N GLY A 203 17.08 4.49 -6.46
CA GLY A 203 16.25 3.91 -7.52
C GLY A 203 15.06 3.09 -7.00
N ILE A 204 14.66 3.31 -5.76
CA ILE A 204 13.49 2.68 -5.14
C ILE A 204 12.28 3.59 -5.38
N ARG A 205 11.38 3.15 -6.24
CA ARG A 205 10.16 3.88 -6.59
C ARG A 205 9.12 3.76 -5.46
N ASN A 206 8.24 4.74 -5.37
CA ASN A 206 7.24 4.80 -4.31
C ASN A 206 6.08 5.71 -4.74
N ALA A 207 4.85 5.17 -4.76
CA ALA A 207 3.65 5.91 -5.09
C ALA A 207 2.44 5.36 -4.32
N ALA A 208 1.45 6.20 -4.04
CA ALA A 208 0.18 5.80 -3.46
C ALA A 208 -0.97 6.04 -4.45
N VAL A 209 -1.85 5.05 -4.58
CA VAL A 209 -3.15 5.23 -5.20
C VAL A 209 -4.18 5.54 -4.12
N CYS A 210 -4.99 6.55 -4.35
CA CYS A 210 -5.97 7.07 -3.41
C CYS A 210 -7.37 7.02 -4.05
N PRO A 211 -8.01 5.83 -4.06
CA PRO A 211 -9.33 5.70 -4.63
C PRO A 211 -10.40 6.43 -3.79
N GLY A 212 -11.42 6.91 -4.50
CA GLY A 212 -12.74 7.14 -3.93
C GLY A 212 -13.45 5.81 -3.62
N VAL A 213 -14.75 5.75 -3.84
CA VAL A 213 -15.52 4.53 -3.64
C VAL A 213 -15.28 3.56 -4.79
N VAL A 214 -14.85 2.32 -4.46
CA VAL A 214 -14.68 1.22 -5.42
C VAL A 214 -15.58 0.08 -5.00
N ASP A 215 -16.33 -0.50 -5.92
CA ASP A 215 -17.21 -1.64 -5.62
C ASP A 215 -16.39 -2.89 -5.27
N THR A 216 -16.23 -3.13 -3.98
CA THR A 216 -15.40 -4.20 -3.44
C THR A 216 -15.99 -4.83 -2.19
N PRO A 217 -15.52 -6.03 -1.82
CA PRO A 217 -15.93 -6.70 -0.61
C PRO A 217 -15.71 -5.94 0.71
N ILE A 218 -14.98 -4.86 0.73
CA ILE A 218 -14.80 -4.00 1.92
C ILE A 218 -16.14 -3.41 2.41
N PHE A 219 -17.11 -3.27 1.51
CA PHE A 219 -18.46 -2.79 1.80
C PHE A 219 -19.50 -3.92 2.00
N HIS A 220 -19.09 -5.21 1.99
CA HIS A 220 -20.02 -6.31 2.25
C HIS A 220 -20.43 -6.52 3.72
N PRO A 221 -19.54 -6.27 4.72
CA PRO A 221 -19.93 -6.34 6.12
C PRO A 221 -21.05 -5.34 6.45
N ALA A 222 -21.96 -5.71 7.37
CA ALA A 222 -23.12 -4.89 7.73
C ALA A 222 -22.72 -3.47 8.16
N TYR A 223 -21.64 -3.33 8.93
CA TYR A 223 -21.17 -2.03 9.44
C TYR A 223 -20.66 -1.07 8.35
N SER A 224 -20.27 -1.59 7.18
CA SER A 224 -19.77 -0.78 6.07
C SER A 224 -20.75 -0.69 4.89
N ARG A 225 -21.70 -1.62 4.80
CA ARG A 225 -22.67 -1.69 3.69
C ARG A 225 -23.54 -0.43 3.58
N GLU A 226 -23.95 0.13 4.71
CA GLU A 226 -24.78 1.34 4.75
C GLU A 226 -24.05 2.61 4.32
N ARG A 227 -22.72 2.53 4.12
CA ARG A 227 -21.89 3.64 3.65
C ARG A 227 -21.97 3.87 2.15
N VAL A 228 -22.53 2.90 1.42
CA VAL A 228 -22.67 2.94 -0.03
C VAL A 228 -24.14 2.75 -0.39
N GLN A 229 -24.66 3.67 -1.17
CA GLN A 229 -26.05 3.62 -1.68
C GLN A 229 -26.04 3.07 -3.10
N SER A 230 -27.21 2.53 -3.54
CA SER A 230 -27.34 1.97 -4.90
C SER A 230 -27.13 2.98 -6.03
N ASP A 231 -27.24 4.28 -5.71
CA ASP A 231 -27.11 5.41 -6.67
C ASP A 231 -25.75 6.09 -6.60
N ASP A 232 -24.87 5.69 -5.71
CA ASP A 232 -23.52 6.22 -5.66
C ASP A 232 -22.75 5.90 -6.95
N LEU A 233 -21.99 6.86 -7.43
CA LEU A 233 -21.03 6.65 -8.49
C LEU A 233 -19.79 5.97 -7.91
N MET A 234 -19.57 4.73 -8.31
CA MET A 234 -18.44 3.93 -7.87
C MET A 234 -17.52 3.60 -9.04
N LEU A 235 -16.22 3.57 -8.77
CA LEU A 235 -15.25 2.97 -9.67
C LEU A 235 -15.49 1.47 -9.75
N THR A 236 -15.35 0.91 -10.92
CA THR A 236 -15.16 -0.53 -11.07
C THR A 236 -13.76 -0.94 -10.59
N VAL A 237 -13.59 -2.20 -10.25
CA VAL A 237 -12.26 -2.69 -9.86
C VAL A 237 -11.28 -2.60 -11.03
N ASP A 238 -11.71 -2.90 -12.26
CA ASP A 238 -10.85 -2.81 -13.46
C ASP A 238 -10.32 -1.39 -13.71
N GLU A 239 -11.16 -0.37 -13.58
CA GLU A 239 -10.72 1.04 -13.69
C GLU A 239 -9.67 1.39 -12.63
N MET A 240 -9.87 0.90 -11.41
CA MET A 240 -8.90 1.09 -10.33
C MET A 240 -7.57 0.37 -10.63
N ILE A 241 -7.63 -0.85 -11.21
CA ILE A 241 -6.43 -1.62 -11.57
C ILE A 241 -5.63 -0.96 -12.68
N ASP A 242 -6.28 -0.38 -13.67
CA ASP A 242 -5.59 0.35 -14.74
C ASP A 242 -4.78 1.54 -14.18
N VAL A 243 -5.34 2.25 -13.20
CA VAL A 243 -4.62 3.33 -12.51
C VAL A 243 -3.47 2.77 -11.65
N ALA A 244 -3.69 1.67 -10.92
CA ALA A 244 -2.67 1.03 -10.11
C ALA A 244 -1.50 0.51 -10.96
N MET A 245 -1.77 -0.12 -12.10
CA MET A 245 -0.75 -0.58 -13.04
C MET A 245 0.02 0.61 -13.63
N ASN A 246 -0.66 1.71 -13.96
CA ASN A 246 0.03 2.93 -14.42
C ASN A 246 0.89 3.54 -13.30
N ALA A 247 0.44 3.55 -12.05
CA ALA A 247 1.23 4.00 -10.90
C ALA A 247 2.52 3.16 -10.72
N ILE A 248 2.43 1.85 -10.93
CA ILE A 248 3.58 0.94 -10.88
C ILE A 248 4.55 1.18 -12.04
N GLN A 249 4.05 1.29 -13.28
CA GLN A 249 4.85 1.24 -14.50
C GLN A 249 5.18 2.61 -15.09
N GLY A 250 4.33 3.61 -14.87
CA GLY A 250 4.45 4.94 -15.49
C GLY A 250 5.70 5.68 -15.06
N SER A 251 6.40 6.26 -16.02
CA SER A 251 7.65 7.00 -15.78
C SER A 251 7.43 8.32 -15.02
N GLN A 252 6.22 8.85 -15.04
CA GLN A 252 5.83 10.07 -14.32
C GLN A 252 5.62 9.86 -12.83
N TYR A 253 5.57 8.61 -12.37
CA TYR A 253 5.34 8.26 -10.97
C TYR A 253 6.57 7.60 -10.35
N GLY A 254 6.61 7.54 -9.03
CA GLY A 254 7.66 6.84 -8.28
C GLY A 254 8.40 7.72 -7.27
N ASP A 255 8.08 9.00 -7.19
CA ASP A 255 8.73 9.99 -6.34
C ASP A 255 7.83 10.44 -5.16
N GLY A 256 7.04 9.50 -4.61
CA GLY A 256 6.09 9.80 -3.55
C GLY A 256 4.78 10.39 -4.06
N ASN A 257 4.39 10.12 -5.29
CA ASN A 257 3.16 10.61 -5.91
C ASN A 257 1.92 10.11 -5.17
N ILE A 258 0.93 10.97 -5.03
CA ILE A 258 -0.38 10.68 -4.45
C ILE A 258 -1.40 10.75 -5.58
N ILE A 259 -1.75 9.59 -6.10
CA ILE A 259 -2.58 9.45 -7.30
C ILE A 259 -4.02 9.24 -6.87
N GLU A 260 -4.79 10.32 -6.90
CA GLU A 260 -6.23 10.29 -6.65
C GLU A 260 -6.95 9.70 -7.85
N VAL A 261 -7.92 8.85 -7.59
CA VAL A 261 -8.82 8.30 -8.60
C VAL A 261 -10.25 8.21 -8.07
N PHE A 262 -11.18 8.79 -8.77
CA PHE A 262 -12.60 8.77 -8.39
C PHE A 262 -13.49 8.77 -9.63
N CYS A 263 -14.75 8.37 -9.42
CA CYS A 263 -15.76 8.43 -10.43
C CYS A 263 -16.46 9.79 -10.40
N GLY A 264 -16.51 10.45 -11.53
CA GLY A 264 -17.25 11.68 -11.77
C GLY A 264 -18.31 11.52 -12.85
N GLY A 265 -19.04 12.58 -13.13
CA GLY A 265 -20.10 12.58 -14.15
C GLY A 265 -21.46 12.12 -13.61
N THR A 266 -22.20 11.38 -14.41
CA THR A 266 -23.50 10.75 -14.06
C THR A 266 -23.44 9.25 -14.33
N LYS A 267 -24.49 8.51 -13.94
CA LYS A 267 -24.57 7.06 -14.26
C LYS A 267 -24.55 6.77 -15.75
N GLU A 268 -25.13 7.68 -16.54
CA GLU A 268 -25.22 7.58 -18.02
C GLU A 268 -23.92 8.05 -18.69
N ALA A 269 -23.16 8.91 -18.02
CA ALA A 269 -21.92 9.52 -18.51
C ALA A 269 -20.81 9.43 -17.45
N HIS A 270 -20.51 8.19 -17.06
CA HIS A 270 -19.48 7.82 -16.11
C HIS A 270 -18.08 8.26 -16.60
N GLN A 271 -17.31 8.88 -15.74
CA GLN A 271 -15.97 9.35 -16.03
C GLN A 271 -15.00 8.99 -14.92
N VAL A 272 -13.89 8.37 -15.28
CA VAL A 272 -12.77 8.12 -14.33
C VAL A 272 -11.88 9.35 -14.30
N CYS A 273 -11.82 10.00 -13.15
CA CYS A 273 -10.98 11.17 -12.92
C CYS A 273 -9.71 10.74 -12.19
N VAL A 274 -8.56 11.04 -12.78
CA VAL A 274 -7.24 10.72 -12.19
C VAL A 274 -6.39 11.98 -12.13
N ARG A 275 -5.79 12.25 -10.97
CA ARG A 275 -4.82 13.33 -10.81
C ARG A 275 -3.74 12.99 -9.79
N ASP A 276 -2.55 13.54 -9.94
CA ASP A 276 -1.56 13.62 -8.87
C ASP A 276 -1.93 14.78 -7.94
N VAL A 277 -2.11 14.50 -6.65
CA VAL A 277 -2.52 15.51 -5.67
C VAL A 277 -1.33 16.41 -5.34
N PRO A 278 -1.37 17.72 -5.69
CA PRO A 278 -0.28 18.63 -5.41
C PRO A 278 -0.22 18.91 -3.90
N MET A 279 0.85 18.45 -3.25
CA MET A 279 1.07 18.68 -1.82
C MET A 279 1.91 19.93 -1.54
N GLU A 280 2.40 20.61 -2.56
CA GLU A 280 3.28 21.78 -2.47
C GLU A 280 2.63 22.96 -1.74
N ALA A 281 1.32 23.11 -1.87
CA ALA A 281 0.56 24.14 -1.15
C ALA A 281 0.62 23.99 0.40
N LEU A 282 0.93 22.78 0.88
CA LEU A 282 1.08 22.49 2.31
C LEU A 282 2.52 22.68 2.80
N TYR A 283 3.48 22.87 1.90
CA TYR A 283 4.91 22.96 2.16
C TYR A 283 5.54 24.26 1.65
N ASN A 284 4.78 25.35 1.55
CA ASN A 284 5.43 26.64 1.33
C ASN A 284 6.18 27.03 2.59
N MET A 285 7.41 26.47 2.71
CA MET A 285 8.29 26.63 3.87
C MET A 285 8.90 28.03 3.97
N GLU A 286 8.80 28.87 2.93
CA GLU A 286 9.40 30.20 2.91
C GLU A 286 8.85 31.15 3.97
N GLY A 287 7.67 30.86 4.52
CA GLY A 287 7.06 31.66 5.58
C GLY A 287 7.01 31.02 6.97
N LEU A 288 7.28 29.72 7.09
CA LEU A 288 7.06 28.93 8.33
C LEU A 288 8.32 28.69 9.15
N VAL A 289 9.50 28.69 8.53
CA VAL A 289 10.78 28.45 9.21
C VAL A 289 11.72 29.61 8.87
N GLY A 290 12.29 30.24 9.87
CA GLY A 290 13.33 31.26 9.64
C GLY A 290 14.42 30.68 8.72
N LEU A 291 14.93 31.48 7.81
CA LEU A 291 15.85 31.07 6.74
C LEU A 291 17.04 30.20 7.24
N ALA A 292 17.58 30.50 8.41
CA ALA A 292 18.68 29.76 9.03
C ALA A 292 18.28 28.35 9.48
N ALA A 293 17.07 28.17 10.04
CA ALA A 293 16.56 26.87 10.45
C ALA A 293 16.23 25.98 9.23
N GLY A 294 15.69 26.57 8.16
CA GLY A 294 15.44 25.87 6.89
C GLY A 294 16.72 25.34 6.27
N THR A 295 17.78 26.14 6.22
CA THR A 295 19.10 25.74 5.69
C THR A 295 19.72 24.59 6.49
N HIS A 296 19.60 24.63 7.82
CA HIS A 296 20.10 23.56 8.68
C HIS A 296 19.35 22.23 8.46
N ILE A 297 18.03 22.27 8.38
CA ILE A 297 17.20 21.08 8.09
C ILE A 297 17.56 20.48 6.72
N ILE A 298 17.74 21.32 5.71
CA ILE A 298 18.14 20.87 4.37
C ILE A 298 19.50 20.18 4.40
N SER A 299 20.49 20.78 5.06
CA SER A 299 21.84 20.17 5.17
C SER A 299 21.82 18.83 5.93
N GLN A 300 21.02 18.72 6.98
CA GLN A 300 20.82 17.45 7.69
C GLN A 300 20.18 16.39 6.82
N GLN A 301 19.19 16.76 6.01
CA GLN A 301 18.56 15.83 5.07
C GLN A 301 19.54 15.35 3.99
N GLU A 302 20.38 16.24 3.46
CA GLU A 302 21.39 15.87 2.47
C GLU A 302 22.43 14.91 3.05
N GLU A 303 22.92 15.17 4.25
CA GLU A 303 23.85 14.26 4.94
C GLU A 303 23.22 12.92 5.24
N PHE A 304 21.98 12.91 5.73
CA PHE A 304 21.22 11.67 5.96
C PHE A 304 21.04 10.85 4.66
N GLN A 305 20.68 11.51 3.55
CA GLN A 305 20.52 10.86 2.24
C GLN A 305 21.84 10.23 1.76
N LYS A 306 22.96 10.92 1.97
CA LYS A 306 24.29 10.41 1.66
C LYS A 306 24.60 9.16 2.48
N GLN A 307 24.40 9.22 3.81
CA GLN A 307 24.63 8.07 4.70
C GLN A 307 23.74 6.88 4.35
N LEU A 308 22.47 7.10 4.06
CA LEU A 308 21.54 6.06 3.63
C LEU A 308 21.99 5.38 2.34
N LYS A 309 22.49 6.15 1.38
CA LYS A 309 23.02 5.63 0.11
C LYS A 309 24.30 4.81 0.31
N GLU A 310 25.20 5.22 1.18
CA GLU A 310 26.49 4.60 1.41
C GLU A 310 26.39 3.36 2.31
N LYS A 311 25.63 3.48 3.42
CA LYS A 311 25.60 2.49 4.51
C LYS A 311 24.34 1.64 4.57
N GLY A 312 23.28 2.03 3.87
CA GLY A 312 21.97 1.39 4.01
C GLY A 312 21.24 1.85 5.28
N MET A 313 20.31 1.03 5.80
CA MET A 313 19.58 1.32 7.04
C MET A 313 20.38 0.92 8.28
N GLY A 314 20.08 1.55 9.44
CA GLY A 314 20.67 1.17 10.72
C GLY A 314 22.11 1.68 10.96
N PHE A 315 22.44 2.82 10.41
CA PHE A 315 23.77 3.44 10.51
C PHE A 315 23.95 4.41 11.69
N ASN A 316 23.18 4.27 12.75
CA ASN A 316 23.34 5.07 13.97
C ASN A 316 24.56 4.65 14.77
#